data_aab5b014e1e253de6b709227708dd6c0
#
_entry.id   aab5b014e1e253de6b709227708dd6c0
#
_cell.length_a   1.000
_cell.length_b   1.000
_cell.length_c   1.000
_cell.angle_alpha   90.00
_cell.angle_beta   90.00
_cell.angle_gamma   90.00
#
_symmetry.space_group_name_H-M   'P 1'
#
loop_
_entity.id
_entity.type
_entity.pdbx_description
1 polymer ?
#
loop_
_entity_poly.entity_id
_entity_poly.type
_entity_poly.pdbx_seq_one_letter_code
_entity_poly.pdbx_strand_id
1 'polypeptide(L)'
;MCNIDFGKDIQIKIDEPLSKHSSFRIGGKAKYALFPKSREELFFAVNTCIQKGIRYRIVGNASNLLFDDRGFDGAIIFTEKMNSTEYIHRDGTTYIKVECGKMLTELSGEAGKKHSLSGLEFAYGIPGSVGGAVYMNAGAYGGQMSDVIVETEYYDTASCKSYTIEAEEQMLSYRHSIFQEHPEYIILATTLNLKEGNAEEIFALMNKNMSSRKEKQPLELPNAGSTFKRPADNIFVGKLIEEAGLKGYSIGGAQISEKHAGFTVNRGGATSADVLALIEHVKGVILEKNGVKLESEIIYVPFN
;
A
#
# COMPACT_ATOMS: atom_id res chain seq x y z
N MET A 1 -22.48 -25.85 -0.15
CA MET A 1 -21.15 -25.21 0.02
C MET A 1 -20.69 -25.56 1.44
N CYS A 2 -19.57 -26.23 1.63
CA CYS A 2 -19.04 -26.44 2.99
C CYS A 2 -18.71 -25.05 3.57
N ASN A 3 -19.38 -24.69 4.68
CA ASN A 3 -19.04 -23.49 5.43
C ASN A 3 -17.64 -23.72 6.03
N ILE A 4 -16.64 -22.98 5.53
CA ILE A 4 -15.30 -23.01 6.08
C ILE A 4 -15.33 -22.16 7.35
N ASP A 5 -14.90 -22.75 8.46
CA ASP A 5 -14.74 -22.02 9.72
C ASP A 5 -13.40 -21.29 9.72
N PHE A 6 -13.44 -19.96 9.60
CA PHE A 6 -12.28 -19.07 9.72
C PHE A 6 -12.14 -18.47 11.13
N GLY A 7 -12.90 -18.97 12.11
CA GLY A 7 -12.97 -18.47 13.49
C GLY A 7 -14.30 -17.78 13.80
N LYS A 8 -14.78 -17.95 15.05
CA LYS A 8 -16.12 -17.53 15.46
C LYS A 8 -16.33 -16.01 15.48
N ASP A 9 -15.24 -15.26 15.71
CA ASP A 9 -15.32 -13.81 15.95
C ASP A 9 -14.86 -12.98 14.75
N ILE A 10 -14.27 -13.60 13.74
CA ILE A 10 -13.82 -12.90 12.55
C ILE A 10 -15.00 -12.51 11.66
N GLN A 11 -15.02 -11.27 11.23
CA GLN A 11 -16.00 -10.83 10.22
C GLN A 11 -15.66 -11.42 8.86
N ILE A 12 -16.62 -12.13 8.26
CA ILE A 12 -16.49 -12.78 6.95
C ILE A 12 -17.55 -12.23 6.02
N LYS A 13 -17.17 -11.87 4.80
CA LYS A 13 -18.08 -11.59 3.69
C LYS A 13 -17.78 -12.55 2.55
N ILE A 14 -18.81 -13.14 1.98
CA ILE A 14 -18.72 -14.07 0.85
C ILE A 14 -19.07 -13.31 -0.41
N ASP A 15 -18.36 -13.59 -1.52
CA ASP A 15 -18.54 -12.94 -2.83
C ASP A 15 -18.48 -11.40 -2.74
N GLU A 16 -17.57 -10.88 -1.90
CA GLU A 16 -17.43 -9.44 -1.66
C GLU A 16 -16.73 -8.74 -2.82
N PRO A 17 -17.35 -7.70 -3.41
CA PRO A 17 -16.72 -6.94 -4.51
C PRO A 17 -15.46 -6.20 -4.05
N LEU A 18 -14.31 -6.55 -4.61
CA LEU A 18 -13.02 -5.94 -4.28
C LEU A 18 -12.91 -4.47 -4.72
N SER A 19 -13.69 -4.08 -5.73
CA SER A 19 -13.80 -2.68 -6.15
C SER A 19 -14.28 -1.73 -5.04
N LYS A 20 -14.98 -2.23 -4.02
CA LYS A 20 -15.39 -1.45 -2.84
C LYS A 20 -14.25 -1.18 -1.86
N HIS A 21 -13.20 -2.00 -1.91
CA HIS A 21 -12.06 -1.98 -0.99
C HIS A 21 -10.76 -1.49 -1.66
N SER A 22 -10.82 -1.15 -2.95
CA SER A 22 -9.68 -0.65 -3.72
C SER A 22 -9.80 0.84 -3.98
N SER A 23 -8.73 1.59 -3.80
CA SER A 23 -8.66 3.00 -4.18
C SER A 23 -8.86 3.23 -5.69
N PHE A 24 -8.54 2.22 -6.50
CA PHE A 24 -8.76 2.23 -7.95
C PHE A 24 -10.21 1.96 -8.34
N ARG A 25 -11.01 1.41 -7.40
CA ARG A 25 -12.41 0.99 -7.61
C ARG A 25 -12.59 0.00 -8.76
N ILE A 26 -11.59 -0.87 -8.94
CA ILE A 26 -11.57 -1.96 -9.92
C ILE A 26 -11.40 -3.28 -9.17
N GLY A 27 -12.04 -4.34 -9.66
CA GLY A 27 -11.93 -5.70 -9.14
C GLY A 27 -13.26 -6.40 -8.99
N GLY A 28 -13.31 -7.66 -9.38
CA GLY A 28 -14.44 -8.54 -9.19
C GLY A 28 -14.59 -8.99 -7.74
N LYS A 29 -15.25 -10.12 -7.52
CA LYS A 29 -15.57 -10.62 -6.18
C LYS A 29 -14.45 -11.48 -5.61
N ALA A 30 -14.09 -11.27 -4.33
CA ALA A 30 -13.36 -12.27 -3.57
C ALA A 30 -14.32 -13.34 -3.06
N LYS A 31 -13.92 -14.60 -3.18
CA LYS A 31 -14.72 -15.72 -2.62
C LYS A 31 -14.94 -15.56 -1.12
N TYR A 32 -13.89 -15.14 -0.41
CA TYR A 32 -13.94 -14.78 1.00
C TYR A 32 -13.23 -13.45 1.22
N ALA A 33 -13.85 -12.53 1.92
CA ALA A 33 -13.21 -11.32 2.46
C ALA A 33 -13.24 -11.42 3.98
N LEU A 34 -12.06 -11.46 4.61
CA LEU A 34 -11.88 -11.68 6.04
C LEU A 34 -11.33 -10.41 6.68
N PHE A 35 -11.85 -10.07 7.86
CA PHE A 35 -11.50 -8.83 8.56
C PHE A 35 -11.09 -9.13 10.02
N PRO A 36 -9.90 -9.70 10.24
CA PRO A 36 -9.39 -9.96 11.58
C PRO A 36 -9.17 -8.65 12.35
N LYS A 37 -9.46 -8.69 13.65
CA LYS A 37 -9.27 -7.57 14.59
C LYS A 37 -8.14 -7.84 15.60
N SER A 38 -7.58 -9.04 15.59
CA SER A 38 -6.44 -9.43 16.43
C SER A 38 -5.47 -10.34 15.69
N ARG A 39 -4.29 -10.52 16.27
CA ARG A 39 -3.26 -11.44 15.76
C ARG A 39 -3.76 -12.88 15.75
N GLU A 40 -4.48 -13.29 16.79
CA GLU A 40 -5.04 -14.64 16.93
C GLU A 40 -6.04 -14.94 15.80
N GLU A 41 -6.92 -13.97 15.49
CA GLU A 41 -7.87 -14.09 14.39
C GLU A 41 -7.15 -14.15 13.04
N LEU A 42 -6.13 -13.33 12.83
CA LEU A 42 -5.30 -13.35 11.61
C LEU A 42 -4.61 -14.71 11.45
N PHE A 43 -3.94 -15.20 12.50
CA PHE A 43 -3.24 -16.48 12.47
C PHE A 43 -4.19 -17.63 12.19
N PHE A 44 -5.36 -17.65 12.86
CA PHE A 44 -6.36 -18.65 12.63
C PHE A 44 -6.86 -18.65 11.18
N ALA A 45 -7.17 -17.48 10.63
CA ALA A 45 -7.65 -17.34 9.26
C ALA A 45 -6.59 -17.80 8.24
N VAL A 46 -5.33 -17.39 8.40
CA VAL A 46 -4.22 -17.77 7.52
C VAL A 46 -3.97 -19.28 7.59
N ASN A 47 -3.86 -19.84 8.80
CA ASN A 47 -3.62 -21.27 8.98
C ASN A 47 -4.78 -22.11 8.43
N THR A 48 -6.03 -21.65 8.56
CA THR A 48 -7.19 -22.29 7.93
C THR A 48 -7.06 -22.26 6.40
N CYS A 49 -6.66 -21.15 5.81
CA CYS A 49 -6.41 -21.08 4.37
C CYS A 49 -5.36 -22.11 3.94
N ILE A 50 -4.23 -22.17 4.62
CA ILE A 50 -3.13 -23.11 4.33
C ILE A 50 -3.61 -24.55 4.45
N GLN A 51 -4.25 -24.91 5.55
CA GLN A 51 -4.74 -26.30 5.81
C GLN A 51 -5.79 -26.76 4.80
N LYS A 52 -6.60 -25.82 4.30
CA LYS A 52 -7.68 -26.12 3.32
C LYS A 52 -7.23 -25.94 1.86
N GLY A 53 -5.98 -25.57 1.62
CA GLY A 53 -5.48 -25.26 0.27
C GLY A 53 -6.18 -24.07 -0.37
N ILE A 54 -6.65 -23.12 0.42
CA ILE A 54 -7.30 -21.89 -0.06
C ILE A 54 -6.21 -20.86 -0.32
N ARG A 55 -6.13 -20.37 -1.55
CA ARG A 55 -5.27 -19.24 -1.88
C ARG A 55 -5.69 -18.02 -1.06
N TYR A 56 -4.74 -17.31 -0.49
CA TYR A 56 -5.04 -16.09 0.26
C TYR A 56 -4.07 -14.96 -0.08
N ARG A 57 -4.48 -13.74 0.25
CA ARG A 57 -3.63 -12.55 0.18
C ARG A 57 -3.96 -11.61 1.34
N ILE A 58 -2.91 -11.14 2.00
CA ILE A 58 -3.02 -10.09 3.02
C ILE A 58 -3.07 -8.73 2.32
N VAL A 59 -3.99 -7.89 2.73
CA VAL A 59 -4.23 -6.58 2.12
C VAL A 59 -4.46 -5.54 3.22
N GLY A 60 -3.74 -4.42 3.12
CA GLY A 60 -4.02 -3.22 3.92
C GLY A 60 -5.16 -2.40 3.28
N ASN A 61 -4.87 -1.16 2.86
CA ASN A 61 -5.87 -0.27 2.24
C ASN A 61 -6.00 -0.42 0.70
N ALA A 62 -5.40 -1.43 0.10
CA ALA A 62 -5.42 -1.70 -1.36
C ALA A 62 -5.14 -0.47 -2.25
N SER A 63 -4.32 0.47 -1.77
CA SER A 63 -4.04 1.73 -2.47
C SER A 63 -2.96 1.63 -3.56
N ASN A 64 -2.34 0.45 -3.70
CA ASN A 64 -1.34 0.14 -4.73
C ASN A 64 -1.67 -1.17 -5.48
N LEU A 65 -2.94 -1.63 -5.39
CA LEU A 65 -3.37 -2.90 -5.96
C LEU A 65 -4.35 -2.69 -7.11
N LEU A 66 -4.22 -3.54 -8.13
CA LEU A 66 -5.18 -3.71 -9.21
C LEU A 66 -5.72 -5.14 -9.15
N PHE A 67 -6.95 -5.32 -8.73
CA PHE A 67 -7.61 -6.63 -8.70
C PHE A 67 -8.17 -7.00 -10.07
N ASP A 68 -8.08 -8.29 -10.43
CA ASP A 68 -8.66 -8.85 -11.65
C ASP A 68 -10.19 -8.61 -11.69
N ASP A 69 -10.74 -8.38 -12.86
CA ASP A 69 -12.19 -8.17 -13.08
C ASP A 69 -13.03 -9.39 -12.71
N ARG A 70 -12.44 -10.60 -12.80
CA ARG A 70 -13.07 -11.85 -12.36
C ARG A 70 -13.09 -11.97 -10.83
N GLY A 71 -12.26 -11.20 -10.12
CA GLY A 71 -12.13 -11.19 -8.67
C GLY A 71 -10.92 -11.97 -8.17
N PHE A 72 -11.10 -12.74 -7.08
CA PHE A 72 -10.07 -13.55 -6.46
C PHE A 72 -10.67 -14.87 -5.98
N ASP A 73 -10.24 -16.01 -6.57
CA ASP A 73 -10.72 -17.33 -6.17
C ASP A 73 -10.00 -17.81 -4.90
N GLY A 74 -10.29 -17.15 -3.79
CA GLY A 74 -9.65 -17.40 -2.51
C GLY A 74 -10.10 -16.43 -1.43
N ALA A 75 -9.25 -16.23 -0.43
CA ALA A 75 -9.49 -15.33 0.68
C ALA A 75 -8.64 -14.05 0.58
N ILE A 76 -9.27 -12.88 0.58
CA ILE A 76 -8.61 -11.61 0.81
C ILE A 76 -8.76 -11.28 2.31
N ILE A 77 -7.64 -11.09 2.99
CA ILE A 77 -7.59 -10.83 4.44
C ILE A 77 -7.19 -9.36 4.62
N PHE A 78 -8.17 -8.54 5.02
CA PHE A 78 -7.99 -7.11 5.23
C PHE A 78 -7.55 -6.83 6.66
N THR A 79 -6.41 -6.16 6.83
CA THR A 79 -5.84 -5.86 8.15
C THR A 79 -6.37 -4.58 8.78
N GLU A 80 -7.31 -3.88 8.17
CA GLU A 80 -7.82 -2.55 8.57
C GLU A 80 -8.26 -2.42 10.03
N LYS A 81 -8.68 -3.55 10.66
CA LYS A 81 -9.11 -3.57 12.06
C LYS A 81 -7.97 -3.82 13.06
N MET A 82 -6.80 -4.21 12.59
CA MET A 82 -5.57 -4.31 13.38
C MET A 82 -4.85 -2.96 13.31
N ASN A 83 -5.31 -1.99 14.09
CA ASN A 83 -4.92 -0.58 13.92
C ASN A 83 -4.53 0.12 15.22
N SER A 84 -4.19 -0.64 16.27
CA SER A 84 -3.74 -0.12 17.55
C SER A 84 -2.41 0.64 17.41
N THR A 85 -2.22 1.64 18.25
CA THR A 85 -1.00 2.45 18.34
C THR A 85 -0.63 2.63 19.80
N GLU A 86 0.62 2.35 20.15
CA GLU A 86 1.19 2.51 21.47
C GLU A 86 2.37 3.49 21.40
N TYR A 87 2.39 4.49 22.29
CA TYR A 87 3.49 5.45 22.45
C TYR A 87 4.35 5.02 23.63
N ILE A 88 5.61 4.70 23.38
CA ILE A 88 6.57 4.15 24.35
C ILE A 88 7.65 5.20 24.59
N HIS A 89 7.71 5.75 25.79
CA HIS A 89 8.76 6.68 26.20
C HIS A 89 9.88 5.91 26.89
N ARG A 90 11.07 5.93 26.31
CA ARG A 90 12.24 5.24 26.83
C ARG A 90 13.49 6.06 26.62
N ASP A 91 14.28 6.28 27.68
CA ASP A 91 15.57 6.99 27.65
C ASP A 91 15.51 8.37 26.95
N GLY A 92 14.42 9.12 27.20
CA GLY A 92 14.20 10.45 26.60
C GLY A 92 13.80 10.41 25.10
N THR A 93 13.53 9.23 24.57
CA THR A 93 13.10 9.03 23.17
C THR A 93 11.68 8.47 23.14
N THR A 94 10.89 8.91 22.18
CA THR A 94 9.55 8.37 21.93
C THR A 94 9.54 7.41 20.77
N TYR A 95 9.20 6.18 21.05
CA TYR A 95 8.93 5.15 20.04
C TYR A 95 7.43 5.01 19.86
N ILE A 96 7.02 4.68 18.63
CA ILE A 96 5.63 4.37 18.30
C ILE A 96 5.56 2.93 17.81
N LYS A 97 4.92 2.05 18.58
CA LYS A 97 4.57 0.71 18.13
C LYS A 97 3.18 0.75 17.54
N VAL A 98 3.05 0.37 16.27
CA VAL A 98 1.81 0.52 15.51
C VAL A 98 1.50 -0.74 14.70
N GLU A 99 0.24 -1.19 14.76
CA GLU A 99 -0.21 -2.34 13.99
C GLU A 99 -0.34 -2.05 12.50
N CYS A 100 -0.17 -3.12 11.68
CA CYS A 100 -0.07 -3.06 10.23
C CYS A 100 -1.28 -2.46 9.50
N GLY A 101 -2.47 -2.53 10.09
CA GLY A 101 -3.71 -2.02 9.50
C GLY A 101 -3.96 -0.53 9.74
N LYS A 102 -3.22 0.13 10.65
CA LYS A 102 -3.35 1.58 10.89
C LYS A 102 -3.10 2.36 9.61
N MET A 103 -3.95 3.33 9.31
CA MET A 103 -3.73 4.22 8.17
C MET A 103 -2.53 5.12 8.41
N LEU A 104 -1.59 5.11 7.47
CA LEU A 104 -0.32 5.85 7.58
C LEU A 104 -0.55 7.36 7.71
N THR A 105 -1.52 7.91 6.98
CA THR A 105 -1.88 9.33 7.06
C THR A 105 -2.48 9.71 8.41
N GLU A 106 -3.24 8.81 9.04
CA GLU A 106 -3.77 9.02 10.41
C GLU A 106 -2.65 9.00 11.44
N LEU A 107 -1.77 7.98 11.36
CA LEU A 107 -0.60 7.89 12.22
C LEU A 107 0.26 9.15 12.15
N SER A 108 0.59 9.60 10.92
CA SER A 108 1.33 10.84 10.70
C SER A 108 0.63 12.03 11.36
N GLY A 109 -0.69 12.17 11.15
CA GLY A 109 -1.48 13.24 11.76
C GLY A 109 -1.51 13.18 13.28
N GLU A 110 -1.62 12.00 13.87
CA GLU A 110 -1.61 11.80 15.33
C GLU A 110 -0.24 12.14 15.93
N ALA A 111 0.84 11.59 15.35
CA ALA A 111 2.21 11.82 15.82
C ALA A 111 2.56 13.32 15.79
N GLY A 112 2.31 13.99 14.67
CA GLY A 112 2.66 15.41 14.55
C GLY A 112 1.76 16.35 15.36
N LYS A 113 0.43 16.19 15.28
CA LYS A 113 -0.52 17.16 15.86
C LYS A 113 -0.77 16.94 17.35
N LYS A 114 -0.80 15.68 17.83
CA LYS A 114 -1.11 15.38 19.22
C LYS A 114 0.12 15.21 20.10
N HIS A 115 1.24 14.77 19.50
CA HIS A 115 2.44 14.40 20.25
C HIS A 115 3.68 15.22 19.88
N SER A 116 3.56 16.16 18.92
CA SER A 116 4.67 17.00 18.45
C SER A 116 5.90 16.19 17.99
N LEU A 117 5.66 15.03 17.37
CA LEU A 117 6.69 14.13 16.88
C LEU A 117 6.91 14.34 15.37
N SER A 118 8.16 14.64 15.00
CA SER A 118 8.66 14.85 13.65
C SER A 118 9.24 13.56 13.07
N GLY A 119 9.18 13.39 11.75
CA GLY A 119 9.73 12.26 11.00
C GLY A 119 8.69 11.58 10.10
N LEU A 120 7.38 11.83 10.29
CA LEU A 120 6.32 11.28 9.44
C LEU A 120 5.59 12.33 8.58
N GLU A 121 6.11 13.54 8.43
CA GLU A 121 5.48 14.60 7.64
C GLU A 121 5.36 14.24 6.15
N PHE A 122 6.31 13.44 5.65
CA PHE A 122 6.28 12.91 4.27
C PHE A 122 5.08 11.99 4.03
N ALA A 123 4.64 11.31 5.08
CA ALA A 123 3.59 10.28 5.04
C ALA A 123 2.18 10.86 5.05
N TYR A 124 2.04 12.15 5.41
CA TYR A 124 0.73 12.81 5.48
C TYR A 124 0.08 12.91 4.10
N GLY A 125 -1.02 12.16 3.93
CA GLY A 125 -1.74 12.04 2.66
C GLY A 125 -1.34 10.82 1.82
N ILE A 126 -0.43 9.94 2.27
CA ILE A 126 -0.24 8.62 1.65
C ILE A 126 -1.43 7.73 2.07
N PRO A 127 -2.22 7.19 1.10
CA PRO A 127 -3.45 6.46 1.41
C PRO A 127 -3.23 5.00 1.80
N GLY A 128 -2.00 4.58 2.13
CA GLY A 128 -1.65 3.22 2.51
C GLY A 128 -1.86 2.94 3.99
N SER A 129 -1.92 1.66 4.37
CA SER A 129 -1.75 1.21 5.75
C SER A 129 -0.26 1.15 6.11
N VAL A 130 0.06 1.14 7.41
CA VAL A 130 1.43 1.02 7.91
C VAL A 130 2.10 -0.25 7.36
N GLY A 131 1.45 -1.42 7.42
CA GLY A 131 2.00 -2.65 6.86
C GLY A 131 2.29 -2.55 5.37
N GLY A 132 1.39 -1.93 4.58
CA GLY A 132 1.63 -1.67 3.16
C GLY A 132 2.77 -0.68 2.92
N ALA A 133 2.95 0.29 3.81
CA ALA A 133 4.02 1.26 3.75
C ALA A 133 5.39 0.64 4.08
N VAL A 134 5.47 -0.25 5.07
CA VAL A 134 6.69 -1.05 5.37
C VAL A 134 7.02 -1.95 4.19
N TYR A 135 6.02 -2.70 3.67
CA TYR A 135 6.18 -3.61 2.53
C TYR A 135 6.81 -2.92 1.30
N MET A 136 6.40 -1.67 1.02
CA MET A 136 6.85 -0.89 -0.13
C MET A 136 7.99 0.07 0.20
N ASN A 137 8.48 0.14 1.44
CA ASN A 137 9.31 1.25 1.91
C ASN A 137 8.76 2.59 1.38
N ALA A 138 7.49 2.87 1.68
CA ALA A 138 6.76 3.99 1.11
C ALA A 138 7.45 5.32 1.42
N GLY A 139 7.56 6.18 0.44
CA GLY A 139 8.19 7.49 0.59
C GLY A 139 7.60 8.55 -0.33
N ALA A 140 7.69 9.79 0.10
CA ALA A 140 7.28 10.98 -0.63
C ALA A 140 8.02 12.21 -0.07
N TYR A 141 8.15 13.28 -0.86
CA TYR A 141 8.69 14.58 -0.38
C TYR A 141 10.05 14.49 0.33
N GLY A 142 10.90 13.54 -0.08
CA GLY A 142 12.26 13.39 0.45
C GLY A 142 12.38 12.53 1.71
N GLY A 143 11.27 12.01 2.25
CA GLY A 143 11.27 11.05 3.36
C GLY A 143 10.69 9.70 2.94
N GLN A 144 10.99 8.66 3.68
CA GLN A 144 10.54 7.28 3.47
C GLN A 144 10.47 6.49 4.79
N MET A 145 9.81 5.33 4.77
CA MET A 145 9.61 4.53 5.97
C MET A 145 10.93 4.09 6.63
N SER A 146 11.96 3.74 5.86
CA SER A 146 13.29 3.36 6.38
C SER A 146 13.97 4.45 7.20
N ASP A 147 13.56 5.72 7.08
CA ASP A 147 14.14 6.80 7.86
C ASP A 147 13.70 6.78 9.33
N VAL A 148 12.62 6.05 9.63
CA VAL A 148 11.97 6.05 10.96
C VAL A 148 11.73 4.66 11.53
N ILE A 149 11.80 3.58 10.73
CA ILE A 149 11.63 2.20 11.21
C ILE A 149 12.80 1.81 12.11
N VAL A 150 12.49 1.18 13.25
CA VAL A 150 13.43 0.53 14.15
C VAL A 150 13.39 -0.97 13.94
N GLU A 151 12.20 -1.54 14.05
CA GLU A 151 11.95 -2.98 13.94
C GLU A 151 10.56 -3.25 13.38
N THR A 152 10.36 -4.45 12.86
CA THR A 152 9.05 -4.92 12.39
C THR A 152 8.75 -6.30 12.93
N GLU A 153 7.57 -6.47 13.54
CA GLU A 153 7.05 -7.77 13.93
C GLU A 153 6.32 -8.41 12.77
N TYR A 154 6.59 -9.69 12.51
CA TYR A 154 5.93 -10.45 11.46
C TYR A 154 5.58 -11.86 11.91
N TYR A 155 4.60 -12.45 11.26
CA TYR A 155 4.23 -13.86 11.40
C TYR A 155 4.81 -14.62 10.21
N ASP A 156 5.61 -15.64 10.50
CA ASP A 156 6.10 -16.58 9.50
C ASP A 156 5.14 -17.76 9.43
N THR A 157 4.46 -17.89 8.30
CA THR A 157 3.45 -18.94 8.07
C THR A 157 4.08 -20.33 7.88
N ALA A 158 5.36 -20.42 7.53
CA ALA A 158 6.06 -21.69 7.39
C ALA A 158 6.39 -22.31 8.75
N SER A 159 6.84 -21.50 9.71
CA SER A 159 7.14 -21.93 11.07
C SER A 159 5.95 -21.81 12.03
N CYS A 160 4.89 -21.12 11.63
CA CYS A 160 3.75 -20.75 12.48
C CYS A 160 4.14 -19.97 13.74
N LYS A 161 5.13 -19.08 13.64
CA LYS A 161 5.66 -18.27 14.75
C LYS A 161 5.77 -16.80 14.37
N SER A 162 5.73 -15.96 15.38
CA SER A 162 6.02 -14.53 15.22
C SER A 162 7.49 -14.24 15.55
N TYR A 163 8.07 -13.32 14.79
CA TYR A 163 9.43 -12.86 14.92
C TYR A 163 9.48 -11.34 14.86
N THR A 164 10.59 -10.77 15.31
CA THR A 164 10.96 -9.37 15.13
C THR A 164 12.21 -9.32 14.26
N ILE A 165 12.25 -8.36 13.33
CA ILE A 165 13.39 -8.11 12.45
C ILE A 165 13.77 -6.63 12.55
N GLU A 166 15.06 -6.35 12.81
CA GLU A 166 15.61 -5.00 12.90
C GLU A 166 15.60 -4.30 11.53
N ALA A 167 15.62 -2.97 11.52
CA ALA A 167 15.53 -2.18 10.30
C ALA A 167 16.63 -2.52 9.27
N GLU A 168 17.86 -2.76 9.75
CA GLU A 168 19.03 -3.08 8.92
C GLU A 168 18.86 -4.40 8.15
N GLU A 169 18.10 -5.35 8.71
CA GLU A 169 17.87 -6.66 8.12
C GLU A 169 16.67 -6.67 7.16
N GLN A 170 15.85 -5.60 7.15
CA GLN A 170 14.62 -5.53 6.33
C GLN A 170 14.88 -5.24 4.84
N MET A 171 16.15 -5.08 4.41
CA MET A 171 16.54 -4.81 3.02
C MET A 171 15.77 -3.63 2.39
N LEU A 172 15.50 -2.60 3.21
CA LEU A 172 14.71 -1.45 2.81
C LEU A 172 15.45 -0.61 1.75
N SER A 173 14.88 -0.52 0.57
CA SER A 173 15.37 0.32 -0.51
C SER A 173 14.20 0.93 -1.31
N TYR A 174 14.45 1.59 -2.42
CA TYR A 174 13.39 2.24 -3.20
C TYR A 174 12.32 1.23 -3.64
N ARG A 175 11.11 1.34 -3.06
CA ARG A 175 9.96 0.46 -3.32
C ARG A 175 10.24 -1.02 -3.06
N HIS A 176 11.09 -1.31 -2.09
CA HIS A 176 11.50 -2.67 -1.76
C HIS A 176 11.64 -2.89 -0.25
N SER A 177 11.35 -4.11 0.18
CA SER A 177 11.64 -4.65 1.51
C SER A 177 11.78 -6.18 1.42
N ILE A 178 12.38 -6.82 2.43
CA ILE A 178 12.49 -8.28 2.57
C ILE A 178 11.12 -8.98 2.48
N PHE A 179 10.05 -8.32 2.89
CA PHE A 179 8.68 -8.87 2.84
C PHE A 179 8.15 -9.08 1.41
N GLN A 180 8.82 -8.53 0.38
CA GLN A 180 8.49 -8.82 -1.02
C GLN A 180 9.15 -10.11 -1.51
N GLU A 181 10.27 -10.51 -0.90
CA GLU A 181 11.00 -11.73 -1.22
C GLU A 181 10.46 -12.95 -0.45
N HIS A 182 9.82 -12.69 0.71
CA HIS A 182 9.28 -13.70 1.62
C HIS A 182 7.75 -13.59 1.74
N PRO A 183 6.99 -14.17 0.78
CA PRO A 183 5.53 -14.11 0.81
C PRO A 183 4.90 -14.83 2.02
N GLU A 184 5.66 -15.69 2.71
CA GLU A 184 5.31 -16.32 3.96
C GLU A 184 5.37 -15.38 5.17
N TYR A 185 6.02 -14.20 5.07
CA TYR A 185 6.15 -13.22 6.15
C TYR A 185 5.00 -12.21 6.11
N ILE A 186 4.15 -12.25 7.13
CA ILE A 186 3.00 -11.35 7.27
C ILE A 186 3.34 -10.28 8.30
N ILE A 187 3.43 -9.02 7.89
CA ILE A 187 3.69 -7.88 8.78
C ILE A 187 2.55 -7.73 9.79
N LEU A 188 2.88 -7.66 11.08
CA LEU A 188 1.93 -7.50 12.18
C LEU A 188 1.93 -6.11 12.75
N ALA A 189 3.11 -5.60 13.08
CA ALA A 189 3.32 -4.27 13.65
C ALA A 189 4.72 -3.78 13.33
N THR A 190 4.93 -2.47 13.40
CA THR A 190 6.28 -1.87 13.31
C THR A 190 6.51 -0.89 14.43
N THR A 191 7.74 -0.81 14.91
CA THR A 191 8.20 0.20 15.87
C THR A 191 8.93 1.30 15.11
N LEU A 192 8.49 2.53 15.32
CA LEU A 192 9.05 3.73 14.70
C LEU A 192 9.75 4.57 15.77
N ASN A 193 10.88 5.19 15.41
CA ASN A 193 11.57 6.19 16.22
C ASN A 193 11.33 7.56 15.59
N LEU A 194 10.61 8.43 16.33
CA LEU A 194 10.33 9.80 15.90
C LEU A 194 10.98 10.78 16.87
N LYS A 195 11.35 11.95 16.36
CA LYS A 195 12.00 13.00 17.15
C LYS A 195 11.00 14.00 17.67
N GLU A 196 11.19 14.49 18.91
CA GLU A 196 10.45 15.65 19.38
C GLU A 196 10.73 16.86 18.49
N GLY A 197 9.70 17.63 18.18
CA GLY A 197 9.79 18.78 17.30
C GLY A 197 8.80 19.88 17.65
N ASN A 198 8.83 20.95 16.87
CA ASN A 198 7.88 22.04 17.01
C ASN A 198 6.58 21.68 16.29
N ALA A 199 5.47 21.63 17.02
CA ALA A 199 4.16 21.26 16.47
C ALA A 199 3.71 22.14 15.29
N GLU A 200 4.00 23.45 15.34
CA GLU A 200 3.61 24.39 14.29
C GLU A 200 4.41 24.15 13.00
N GLU A 201 5.72 23.91 13.12
CA GLU A 201 6.60 23.58 11.98
C GLU A 201 6.23 22.24 11.35
N ILE A 202 6.01 21.21 12.16
CA ILE A 202 5.55 19.88 11.72
C ILE A 202 4.25 20.03 10.93
N PHE A 203 3.27 20.73 11.50
CA PHE A 203 1.97 20.93 10.86
C PHE A 203 2.06 21.78 9.58
N ALA A 204 2.90 22.81 9.57
CA ALA A 204 3.14 23.61 8.38
C ALA A 204 3.73 22.76 7.23
N LEU A 205 4.71 21.88 7.53
CA LEU A 205 5.30 20.98 6.55
C LEU A 205 4.28 19.94 6.04
N MET A 206 3.49 19.33 6.93
CA MET A 206 2.42 18.41 6.55
C MET A 206 1.41 19.07 5.61
N ASN A 207 0.98 20.30 5.91
CA ASN A 207 0.04 21.05 5.07
C ASN A 207 0.65 21.42 3.72
N LYS A 208 1.92 21.80 3.70
CA LYS A 208 2.66 22.06 2.45
C LYS A 208 2.69 20.82 1.56
N ASN A 209 3.03 19.66 2.13
CA ASN A 209 3.06 18.39 1.40
C ASN A 209 1.67 18.02 0.87
N MET A 210 0.62 18.14 1.71
CA MET A 210 -0.75 17.86 1.31
C MET A 210 -1.25 18.82 0.22
N SER A 211 -0.95 20.10 0.33
CA SER A 211 -1.33 21.11 -0.68
C SER A 211 -0.67 20.81 -2.02
N SER A 212 0.64 20.53 -2.03
CA SER A 212 1.35 20.10 -3.22
C SER A 212 0.78 18.83 -3.84
N ARG A 213 0.37 17.85 -3.00
CA ARG A 213 -0.27 16.62 -3.45
C ARG A 213 -1.62 16.90 -4.11
N LYS A 214 -2.49 17.71 -3.48
CA LYS A 214 -3.80 18.10 -4.03
C LYS A 214 -3.67 18.87 -5.34
N GLU A 215 -2.68 19.74 -5.44
CA GLU A 215 -2.42 20.51 -6.66
C GLU A 215 -1.94 19.63 -7.82
N LYS A 216 -1.01 18.71 -7.56
CA LYS A 216 -0.30 17.96 -8.61
C LYS A 216 -0.86 16.59 -8.93
N GLN A 217 -1.56 15.93 -8.01
CA GLN A 217 -2.03 14.54 -8.18
C GLN A 217 -3.55 14.49 -8.41
N PRO A 218 -4.05 13.51 -9.18
CA PRO A 218 -5.47 13.35 -9.51
C PRO A 218 -6.24 12.68 -8.37
N LEU A 219 -6.25 13.29 -7.16
CA LEU A 219 -6.85 12.70 -5.97
C LEU A 219 -8.38 12.61 -6.04
N GLU A 220 -9.00 13.36 -6.95
CA GLU A 220 -10.43 13.36 -7.24
C GLU A 220 -10.92 12.15 -8.04
N LEU A 221 -10.01 11.44 -8.69
CA LEU A 221 -10.31 10.25 -9.50
C LEU A 221 -9.75 8.98 -8.83
N PRO A 222 -10.47 7.85 -8.90
CA PRO A 222 -9.94 6.58 -8.42
C PRO A 222 -8.64 6.21 -9.14
N ASN A 223 -7.62 5.85 -8.37
CA ASN A 223 -6.31 5.47 -8.86
C ASN A 223 -5.56 4.62 -7.82
N ALA A 224 -4.42 4.04 -8.19
CA ALA A 224 -3.55 3.27 -7.31
C ALA A 224 -2.17 3.94 -7.11
N GLY A 225 -2.13 5.28 -7.07
CA GLY A 225 -0.88 6.03 -6.95
C GLY A 225 -0.12 6.13 -8.29
N SER A 226 1.20 6.24 -8.19
CA SER A 226 2.07 6.24 -9.37
C SER A 226 2.00 4.92 -10.10
N THR A 227 1.86 4.98 -11.43
CA THR A 227 1.72 3.77 -12.25
C THR A 227 3.04 3.02 -12.41
N PHE A 228 4.16 3.76 -12.47
CA PHE A 228 5.48 3.19 -12.74
C PHE A 228 6.49 3.60 -11.68
N LYS A 229 7.42 2.68 -11.37
CA LYS A 229 8.61 2.96 -10.58
C LYS A 229 9.51 3.93 -11.34
N ARG A 230 10.31 4.70 -10.60
CA ARG A 230 11.36 5.54 -11.19
C ARG A 230 12.53 4.66 -11.58
N PRO A 231 12.94 4.64 -12.88
CA PRO A 231 14.04 3.79 -13.34
C PRO A 231 15.42 4.21 -12.80
N ALA A 232 15.61 5.51 -12.56
CA ALA A 232 16.80 6.13 -11.97
C ALA A 232 16.44 7.48 -11.34
N ASP A 233 17.26 7.99 -10.44
CA ASP A 233 16.99 9.22 -9.65
C ASP A 233 16.74 10.46 -10.50
N ASN A 234 17.34 10.55 -11.66
CA ASN A 234 17.19 11.67 -12.60
C ASN A 234 16.09 11.47 -13.66
N ILE A 235 15.36 10.34 -13.63
CA ILE A 235 14.30 10.03 -14.60
C ILE A 235 12.93 10.25 -13.97
N PHE A 236 12.21 11.27 -14.42
CA PHE A 236 10.85 11.58 -14.01
C PHE A 236 9.86 10.97 -15.00
N VAL A 237 9.32 9.78 -14.68
CA VAL A 237 8.45 9.00 -15.58
C VAL A 237 7.24 9.80 -16.05
N GLY A 238 6.59 10.58 -15.17
CA GLY A 238 5.47 11.44 -15.55
C GLY A 238 5.83 12.44 -16.66
N LYS A 239 7.05 13.01 -16.62
CA LYS A 239 7.56 13.91 -17.66
C LYS A 239 7.77 13.19 -18.98
N LEU A 240 8.38 12.00 -18.96
CA LEU A 240 8.57 11.19 -20.18
C LEU A 240 7.24 10.85 -20.85
N ILE A 241 6.24 10.45 -20.07
CA ILE A 241 4.90 10.10 -20.56
C ILE A 241 4.21 11.34 -21.18
N GLU A 242 4.35 12.51 -20.54
CA GLU A 242 3.81 13.77 -21.05
C GLU A 242 4.50 14.21 -22.34
N GLU A 243 5.83 14.17 -22.40
CA GLU A 243 6.63 14.49 -23.61
C GLU A 243 6.38 13.49 -24.76
N ALA A 244 6.02 12.24 -24.42
CA ALA A 244 5.60 11.26 -25.42
C ALA A 244 4.20 11.52 -25.99
N GLY A 245 3.45 12.52 -25.46
CA GLY A 245 2.10 12.87 -25.90
C GLY A 245 1.00 11.93 -25.38
N LEU A 246 1.26 11.18 -24.29
CA LEU A 246 0.33 10.19 -23.74
C LEU A 246 -0.57 10.72 -22.62
N LYS A 247 -0.43 11.98 -22.22
CA LYS A 247 -1.31 12.62 -21.22
C LYS A 247 -2.75 12.64 -21.76
N GLY A 248 -3.71 12.13 -20.98
CA GLY A 248 -5.10 11.99 -21.42
C GLY A 248 -5.39 10.78 -22.31
N TYR A 249 -4.38 10.02 -22.74
CA TYR A 249 -4.59 8.81 -23.54
C TYR A 249 -5.36 7.76 -22.75
N SER A 250 -6.35 7.13 -23.39
CA SER A 250 -7.30 6.23 -22.72
C SER A 250 -7.41 4.89 -23.44
N ILE A 251 -7.62 3.82 -22.67
CA ILE A 251 -8.06 2.52 -23.17
C ILE A 251 -9.26 2.11 -22.29
N GLY A 252 -10.41 1.91 -22.90
CA GLY A 252 -11.66 1.69 -22.18
C GLY A 252 -11.93 2.81 -21.17
N GLY A 253 -12.18 2.44 -19.91
CA GLY A 253 -12.37 3.39 -18.81
C GLY A 253 -11.10 3.85 -18.11
N ALA A 254 -9.92 3.29 -18.45
CA ALA A 254 -8.63 3.68 -17.90
C ALA A 254 -7.98 4.81 -18.70
N GLN A 255 -7.38 5.79 -18.02
CA GLN A 255 -6.77 6.96 -18.65
C GLN A 255 -5.45 7.33 -17.96
N ILE A 256 -4.45 7.75 -18.74
CA ILE A 256 -3.31 8.52 -18.22
C ILE A 256 -3.83 9.88 -17.78
N SER A 257 -3.68 10.21 -16.50
CA SER A 257 -4.25 11.42 -15.93
C SER A 257 -3.81 12.69 -16.67
N GLU A 258 -4.77 13.54 -16.98
CA GLU A 258 -4.51 14.87 -17.55
C GLU A 258 -3.84 15.81 -16.56
N LYS A 259 -3.95 15.54 -15.24
CA LYS A 259 -3.34 16.34 -14.18
C LYS A 259 -1.90 15.91 -13.92
N HIS A 260 -1.60 14.61 -13.93
CA HIS A 260 -0.28 14.05 -13.67
C HIS A 260 -0.05 12.78 -14.50
N ALA A 261 0.74 12.86 -15.55
CA ALA A 261 0.92 11.75 -16.50
C ALA A 261 1.59 10.49 -15.89
N GLY A 262 2.14 10.55 -14.70
CA GLY A 262 2.62 9.37 -13.94
C GLY A 262 1.51 8.55 -13.28
N PHE A 263 0.24 8.97 -13.38
CA PHE A 263 -0.91 8.29 -12.78
C PHE A 263 -1.84 7.75 -13.86
N THR A 264 -2.28 6.50 -13.66
CA THR A 264 -3.43 5.95 -14.36
C THR A 264 -4.67 6.11 -13.47
N VAL A 265 -5.74 6.65 -14.03
CA VAL A 265 -7.00 6.92 -13.33
C VAL A 265 -8.16 6.13 -13.95
N ASN A 266 -9.14 5.79 -13.13
CA ASN A 266 -10.41 5.24 -13.57
C ASN A 266 -11.40 6.39 -13.80
N ARG A 267 -11.76 6.62 -15.06
CA ARG A 267 -12.72 7.67 -15.49
C ARG A 267 -14.18 7.26 -15.30
N GLY A 268 -14.39 6.03 -14.88
CA GLY A 268 -15.68 5.38 -14.74
C GLY A 268 -15.75 4.12 -15.60
N GLY A 269 -16.07 2.99 -14.93
CA GLY A 269 -16.20 1.69 -15.62
C GLY A 269 -14.91 1.09 -16.16
N ALA A 270 -13.73 1.55 -15.70
CA ALA A 270 -12.47 0.92 -16.09
C ALA A 270 -12.38 -0.51 -15.55
N THR A 271 -11.86 -1.40 -16.40
CA THR A 271 -11.55 -2.79 -16.07
C THR A 271 -10.07 -2.95 -15.75
N SER A 272 -9.71 -4.06 -15.09
CA SER A 272 -8.29 -4.41 -14.91
C SER A 272 -7.60 -4.67 -16.26
N ALA A 273 -8.32 -5.21 -17.21
CA ALA A 273 -7.83 -5.41 -18.57
C ALA A 273 -7.49 -4.08 -19.28
N ASP A 274 -8.34 -3.04 -19.12
CA ASP A 274 -8.07 -1.70 -19.66
C ASP A 274 -6.80 -1.11 -19.07
N VAL A 275 -6.62 -1.21 -17.74
CA VAL A 275 -5.44 -0.70 -17.05
C VAL A 275 -4.17 -1.41 -17.48
N LEU A 276 -4.20 -2.75 -17.57
CA LEU A 276 -3.04 -3.54 -18.01
C LEU A 276 -2.68 -3.22 -19.46
N ALA A 277 -3.67 -3.13 -20.35
CA ALA A 277 -3.43 -2.74 -21.75
C ALA A 277 -2.83 -1.33 -21.85
N LEU A 278 -3.30 -0.39 -21.04
CA LEU A 278 -2.78 0.97 -20.99
C LEU A 278 -1.33 1.00 -20.47
N ILE A 279 -1.02 0.23 -19.41
CA ILE A 279 0.35 0.09 -18.89
C ILE A 279 1.30 -0.45 -19.96
N GLU A 280 0.92 -1.52 -20.66
CA GLU A 280 1.77 -2.12 -21.71
C GLU A 280 1.93 -1.18 -22.92
N HIS A 281 0.89 -0.45 -23.31
CA HIS A 281 0.99 0.58 -24.35
C HIS A 281 2.00 1.67 -23.96
N VAL A 282 1.91 2.21 -22.76
CA VAL A 282 2.85 3.24 -22.27
C VAL A 282 4.28 2.72 -22.22
N LYS A 283 4.49 1.47 -21.73
CA LYS A 283 5.82 0.84 -21.72
C LYS A 283 6.42 0.75 -23.13
N GLY A 284 5.61 0.32 -24.11
CA GLY A 284 6.04 0.20 -25.51
C GLY A 284 6.46 1.55 -26.10
N VAL A 285 5.62 2.57 -25.94
CA VAL A 285 5.90 3.92 -26.48
C VAL A 285 7.14 4.54 -25.84
N ILE A 286 7.30 4.43 -24.52
CA ILE A 286 8.48 5.00 -23.81
C ILE A 286 9.75 4.25 -24.17
N LEU A 287 9.68 2.92 -24.30
CA LEU A 287 10.83 2.13 -24.75
C LEU A 287 11.25 2.55 -26.17
N GLU A 288 10.30 2.67 -27.10
CA GLU A 288 10.57 3.05 -28.50
C GLU A 288 11.15 4.48 -28.62
N LYS A 289 10.52 5.47 -27.93
CA LYS A 289 10.90 6.87 -28.06
C LYS A 289 12.14 7.26 -27.24
N ASN A 290 12.33 6.65 -26.07
CA ASN A 290 13.32 7.10 -25.09
C ASN A 290 14.37 6.03 -24.75
N GLY A 291 14.19 4.77 -25.18
CA GLY A 291 15.04 3.65 -24.78
C GLY A 291 14.93 3.26 -23.31
N VAL A 292 13.91 3.75 -22.60
CA VAL A 292 13.74 3.54 -21.16
C VAL A 292 12.75 2.40 -20.92
N LYS A 293 13.18 1.36 -20.21
CA LYS A 293 12.32 0.26 -19.77
C LYS A 293 11.59 0.64 -18.49
N LEU A 294 10.26 0.76 -18.55
CA LEU A 294 9.43 1.05 -17.39
C LEU A 294 9.00 -0.21 -16.65
N GLU A 295 8.98 -0.15 -15.31
CA GLU A 295 8.44 -1.17 -14.43
C GLU A 295 7.19 -0.63 -13.73
N SER A 296 6.10 -1.44 -13.69
CA SER A 296 4.89 -1.06 -12.98
C SER A 296 5.14 -1.01 -11.46
N GLU A 297 4.68 0.07 -10.80
CA GLU A 297 4.61 0.15 -9.34
C GLU A 297 3.31 -0.48 -8.84
N ILE A 298 2.24 -0.41 -9.65
CA ILE A 298 0.94 -1.04 -9.33
C ILE A 298 1.11 -2.56 -9.34
N ILE A 299 0.66 -3.19 -8.27
CA ILE A 299 0.70 -4.65 -8.11
C ILE A 299 -0.62 -5.24 -8.60
N TYR A 300 -0.57 -6.01 -9.68
CA TYR A 300 -1.72 -6.76 -10.17
C TYR A 300 -1.98 -8.01 -9.31
N VAL A 301 -3.23 -8.20 -8.94
CA VAL A 301 -3.71 -9.37 -8.18
C VAL A 301 -4.58 -10.21 -9.10
N PRO A 302 -4.04 -11.29 -9.70
CA PRO A 302 -4.77 -12.12 -10.65
C PRO A 302 -5.86 -12.94 -9.95
N PHE A 303 -6.84 -13.42 -10.75
CA PHE A 303 -7.96 -14.24 -10.25
C PHE A 303 -7.47 -15.53 -9.59
N ASN A 304 -6.51 -16.25 -10.19
CA ASN A 304 -5.91 -17.53 -9.76
C ASN A 304 -4.40 -17.56 -10.07
#